data_ab8ff2bfd7026478bffb57c501730abd
#
_entry.id   ab8ff2bfd7026478bffb57c501730abd
#
_cell.length_a   1.000
_cell.length_b   1.000
_cell.length_c   1.000
_cell.angle_alpha   90.00
_cell.angle_beta   90.00
_cell.angle_gamma   90.00
#
_symmetry.space_group_name_H-M   'P 1'
#
loop_
_entity.id
_entity.type
_entity.pdbx_description
1 polymer ?
#
loop_
_entity_poly.entity_id
_entity_poly.type
_entity_poly.pdbx_seq_one_letter_code
_entity_poly.pdbx_strand_id
1 'polypeptide(L)'
;MTLSIPTLVAADELISGGRRRRGLKVKLLDGRLGDEFPMPAYATSGSAGIDLRACIAKPLDLAPGRAELLPTGLAIHLDDPGLAAMIVPRSGLGHKHGIVLGNLVGLIDSDYQGQLMVSCWNRGERTYTLQPGERIAQLVIVPVLQVDLQVVDDFETSLRGAGG
;
A
#
# COMPACT_ATOMS: atom_id res chain seq x y z
N MET A 1 -33.02 24.19 -18.30
CA MET A 1 -32.13 23.02 -18.41
C MET A 1 -31.54 22.81 -17.01
N THR A 2 -32.09 21.85 -16.29
CA THR A 2 -31.71 21.57 -14.90
C THR A 2 -30.54 20.60 -14.94
N LEU A 3 -29.36 21.05 -14.53
CA LEU A 3 -28.18 20.21 -14.37
C LEU A 3 -28.43 19.26 -13.20
N SER A 4 -28.54 17.96 -13.50
CA SER A 4 -28.61 16.89 -12.52
C SER A 4 -27.22 16.71 -11.93
N ILE A 5 -27.05 17.05 -10.66
CA ILE A 5 -25.87 16.75 -9.87
C ILE A 5 -25.85 15.22 -9.69
N PRO A 6 -24.77 14.51 -10.02
CA PRO A 6 -24.69 13.08 -9.72
C PRO A 6 -24.74 12.91 -8.20
N THR A 7 -25.72 12.15 -7.75
CA THR A 7 -25.92 11.79 -6.36
C THR A 7 -24.62 11.16 -5.84
N LEU A 8 -23.99 11.83 -4.88
CA LEU A 8 -22.94 11.24 -4.06
C LEU A 8 -23.54 9.95 -3.47
N VAL A 9 -23.07 8.80 -3.90
CA VAL A 9 -23.44 7.53 -3.27
C VAL A 9 -22.99 7.61 -1.84
N ALA A 10 -23.97 7.73 -0.95
CA ALA A 10 -23.78 8.05 0.43
C ALA A 10 -22.83 7.04 1.10
N ALA A 11 -21.99 7.55 1.99
CA ALA A 11 -21.19 6.78 2.95
C ALA A 11 -22.03 5.82 3.83
N ASP A 12 -23.36 5.91 3.77
CA ASP A 12 -24.34 5.13 4.54
C ASP A 12 -24.51 3.67 4.07
N GLU A 13 -24.01 3.28 2.91
CA GLU A 13 -24.00 1.85 2.53
C GLU A 13 -22.90 1.04 3.26
N LEU A 14 -22.08 1.68 4.07
CA LEU A 14 -20.99 1.06 4.82
C LEU A 14 -21.38 0.50 6.19
N ILE A 15 -22.61 0.70 6.68
CA ILE A 15 -22.98 0.42 8.08
C ILE A 15 -24.18 -0.53 8.21
N SER A 16 -24.37 -1.50 7.35
CA SER A 16 -25.27 -2.61 7.66
C SER A 16 -24.61 -3.96 7.41
N GLY A 17 -24.10 -4.55 8.48
CA GLY A 17 -24.09 -5.99 8.81
C GLY A 17 -23.49 -6.99 7.82
N GLY A 18 -22.63 -6.58 6.89
CA GLY A 18 -21.89 -7.50 6.04
C GLY A 18 -20.78 -6.75 5.31
N ARG A 19 -19.51 -6.95 5.70
CA ARG A 19 -18.38 -6.35 4.98
C ARG A 19 -18.40 -6.80 3.53
N ARG A 20 -18.95 -5.99 2.63
CA ARG A 20 -18.81 -6.20 1.19
C ARG A 20 -17.35 -6.00 0.83
N ARG A 21 -16.64 -7.09 0.58
CA ARG A 21 -15.30 -7.03 0.00
C ARG A 21 -15.44 -6.67 -1.47
N ARG A 22 -14.75 -5.62 -1.89
CA ARG A 22 -14.61 -5.26 -3.30
C ARG A 22 -13.59 -6.19 -3.95
N GLY A 23 -13.83 -6.67 -5.16
CA GLY A 23 -12.85 -7.44 -5.92
C GLY A 23 -11.68 -6.55 -6.34
N LEU A 24 -10.45 -7.02 -6.15
CA LEU A 24 -9.22 -6.42 -6.65
C LEU A 24 -8.66 -7.32 -7.76
N LYS A 25 -8.44 -6.76 -8.94
CA LYS A 25 -7.78 -7.48 -10.04
C LYS A 25 -6.31 -7.69 -9.71
N VAL A 26 -5.85 -8.93 -9.77
CA VAL A 26 -4.49 -9.32 -9.39
C VAL A 26 -3.88 -10.18 -10.50
N LYS A 27 -2.62 -9.93 -10.82
CA LYS A 27 -1.81 -10.77 -11.71
C LYS A 27 -0.65 -11.37 -10.93
N LEU A 28 -0.53 -12.68 -10.96
CA LEU A 28 0.59 -13.41 -10.37
C LEU A 28 1.75 -13.42 -11.37
N LEU A 29 2.91 -12.93 -10.96
CA LEU A 29 4.13 -12.83 -11.76
C LEU A 29 5.20 -13.82 -11.28
N ASP A 30 5.02 -14.41 -10.10
CA ASP A 30 5.87 -15.46 -9.54
C ASP A 30 5.00 -16.69 -9.24
N GLY A 31 5.32 -17.80 -9.89
CA GLY A 31 4.55 -19.06 -9.80
C GLY A 31 4.58 -19.71 -8.41
N ARG A 32 5.47 -19.29 -7.53
CA ARG A 32 5.54 -19.78 -6.14
C ARG A 32 4.41 -19.22 -5.25
N LEU A 33 3.76 -18.12 -5.66
CA LEU A 33 2.60 -17.58 -4.97
C LEU A 33 1.38 -18.51 -5.13
N GLY A 34 0.87 -19.00 -4.02
CA GLY A 34 -0.22 -19.96 -3.97
C GLY A 34 0.24 -21.43 -3.91
N ASP A 35 1.55 -21.68 -4.03
CA ASP A 35 2.19 -22.98 -3.90
C ASP A 35 3.20 -22.97 -2.73
N GLU A 36 4.47 -22.61 -2.98
CA GLU A 36 5.50 -22.53 -1.94
C GLU A 36 5.24 -21.35 -0.97
N PHE A 37 4.74 -20.24 -1.49
CA PHE A 37 4.40 -19.05 -0.71
C PHE A 37 2.89 -18.89 -0.61
N PRO A 38 2.33 -18.68 0.60
CA PRO A 38 0.91 -18.40 0.72
C PRO A 38 0.47 -17.21 -0.13
N MET A 39 -0.71 -17.31 -0.73
CA MET A 39 -1.34 -16.17 -1.42
C MET A 39 -1.45 -14.96 -0.49
N PRO A 40 -1.26 -13.74 -1.02
CA PRO A 40 -1.53 -12.52 -0.27
C PRO A 40 -2.97 -12.51 0.26
N ALA A 41 -3.12 -12.33 1.57
CA ALA A 41 -4.42 -12.33 2.23
C ALA A 41 -4.40 -11.46 3.48
N TYR A 42 -5.59 -11.06 3.94
CA TYR A 42 -5.73 -10.47 5.27
C TYR A 42 -5.49 -11.54 6.33
N ALA A 43 -4.60 -11.26 7.29
CA ALA A 43 -4.27 -12.21 8.36
C ALA A 43 -5.45 -12.53 9.28
N THR A 44 -6.35 -11.55 9.50
CA THR A 44 -7.58 -11.68 10.29
C THR A 44 -8.71 -10.92 9.61
N SER A 45 -9.95 -11.15 10.06
CA SER A 45 -11.11 -10.39 9.58
C SER A 45 -11.04 -8.89 9.89
N GLY A 46 -10.23 -8.48 10.88
CA GLY A 46 -10.00 -7.10 11.29
C GLY A 46 -8.78 -6.44 10.67
N SER A 47 -7.95 -7.18 9.92
CA SER A 47 -6.75 -6.63 9.29
C SER A 47 -7.10 -5.57 8.26
N ALA A 48 -6.37 -4.44 8.27
CA ALA A 48 -6.47 -3.38 7.26
C ALA A 48 -5.55 -3.62 6.06
N GLY A 49 -4.44 -4.32 6.25
CA GLY A 49 -3.43 -4.59 5.23
C GLY A 49 -3.33 -6.05 4.82
N ILE A 50 -2.97 -6.26 3.57
CA ILE A 50 -2.63 -7.56 2.97
C ILE A 50 -1.11 -7.70 3.02
N ASP A 51 -0.58 -8.78 3.59
CA ASP A 51 0.88 -9.00 3.64
C ASP A 51 1.47 -9.19 2.24
N LEU A 52 2.55 -8.47 1.96
CA LEU A 52 3.40 -8.63 0.77
C LEU A 52 4.66 -9.40 1.15
N ARG A 53 5.06 -10.34 0.27
CA ARG A 53 6.20 -11.23 0.52
C ARG A 53 7.36 -10.94 -0.42
N ALA A 54 8.58 -11.22 0.03
CA ALA A 54 9.78 -11.16 -0.79
C ALA A 54 9.84 -12.37 -1.74
N CYS A 55 9.58 -12.16 -3.02
CA CYS A 55 9.70 -13.19 -4.04
C CYS A 55 11.14 -13.27 -4.60
N ILE A 56 12.13 -13.34 -3.70
CA ILE A 56 13.55 -13.52 -4.03
C ILE A 56 13.87 -15.02 -4.17
N ALA A 57 14.93 -15.33 -4.93
CA ALA A 57 15.31 -16.72 -5.21
C ALA A 57 16.14 -17.36 -4.09
N LYS A 58 16.87 -16.55 -3.32
CA LYS A 58 17.77 -17.00 -2.24
C LYS A 58 17.75 -15.97 -1.12
N PRO A 59 18.18 -16.34 0.10
CA PRO A 59 18.34 -15.38 1.20
C PRO A 59 19.19 -14.19 0.80
N LEU A 60 18.80 -12.99 1.28
CA LEU A 60 19.47 -11.72 1.00
C LEU A 60 19.89 -11.06 2.30
N ASP A 61 21.19 -10.83 2.45
CA ASP A 61 21.74 -10.08 3.58
C ASP A 61 21.65 -8.59 3.33
N LEU A 62 20.83 -7.93 4.11
CA LEU A 62 20.64 -6.48 4.08
C LEU A 62 21.45 -5.84 5.23
N ALA A 63 22.61 -5.29 4.89
CA ALA A 63 23.49 -4.64 5.86
C ALA A 63 22.88 -3.33 6.41
N PRO A 64 23.31 -2.85 7.58
CA PRO A 64 22.89 -1.56 8.14
C PRO A 64 23.05 -0.42 7.13
N GLY A 65 22.02 0.43 7.03
CA GLY A 65 22.00 1.59 6.14
C GLY A 65 21.73 1.26 4.66
N ARG A 66 21.64 -0.03 4.27
CA ARG A 66 21.38 -0.44 2.89
C ARG A 66 19.89 -0.58 2.63
N ALA A 67 19.50 -0.25 1.39
CA ALA A 67 18.15 -0.47 0.86
C ALA A 67 18.25 -1.32 -0.42
N GLU A 68 17.33 -2.28 -0.56
CA GLU A 68 17.19 -3.14 -1.73
C GLU A 68 15.76 -3.16 -2.21
N LEU A 69 15.57 -3.13 -3.53
CA LEU A 69 14.26 -3.17 -4.17
C LEU A 69 13.87 -4.62 -4.46
N LEU A 70 12.87 -5.11 -3.73
CA LEU A 70 12.49 -6.52 -3.74
C LEU A 70 11.19 -6.76 -4.50
N PRO A 71 11.13 -7.78 -5.37
CA PRO A 71 9.91 -8.16 -6.06
C PRO A 71 8.93 -8.83 -5.09
N THR A 72 7.64 -8.55 -5.27
CA THR A 72 6.56 -9.23 -4.53
C THR A 72 5.89 -10.34 -5.35
N GLY A 73 6.26 -10.48 -6.61
CA GLY A 73 5.62 -11.42 -7.53
C GLY A 73 4.17 -11.09 -7.90
N LEU A 74 3.73 -9.87 -7.57
CA LEU A 74 2.33 -9.46 -7.67
C LEU A 74 2.20 -8.16 -8.44
N ALA A 75 1.25 -8.07 -9.36
CA ALA A 75 0.74 -6.82 -9.92
C ALA A 75 -0.75 -6.68 -9.60
N ILE A 76 -1.22 -5.46 -9.42
CA ILE A 76 -2.62 -5.16 -9.15
C ILE A 76 -3.14 -4.13 -10.14
N HIS A 77 -4.47 -4.09 -10.30
CA HIS A 77 -5.14 -3.03 -11.03
C HIS A 77 -6.41 -2.64 -10.26
N LEU A 78 -6.43 -1.43 -9.74
CA LEU A 78 -7.55 -0.91 -8.96
C LEU A 78 -8.72 -0.55 -9.86
N ASP A 79 -8.43 0.00 -11.05
CA ASP A 79 -9.42 0.36 -12.09
C ASP A 79 -10.49 1.34 -11.58
N ASP A 80 -10.11 2.20 -10.64
CA ASP A 80 -10.99 3.19 -10.02
C ASP A 80 -10.15 4.38 -9.51
N PRO A 81 -10.24 5.58 -10.13
CA PRO A 81 -9.47 6.76 -9.73
C PRO A 81 -9.82 7.27 -8.33
N GLY A 82 -10.94 6.84 -7.74
CA GLY A 82 -11.27 7.10 -6.34
C GLY A 82 -10.54 6.22 -5.33
N LEU A 83 -9.63 5.34 -5.80
CA LEU A 83 -8.84 4.45 -4.95
C LEU A 83 -7.36 4.56 -5.26
N ALA A 84 -6.53 4.37 -4.24
CA ALA A 84 -5.11 4.10 -4.36
C ALA A 84 -4.73 2.91 -3.48
N ALA A 85 -3.56 2.32 -3.74
CA ALA A 85 -2.99 1.37 -2.81
C ALA A 85 -1.74 1.98 -2.16
N MET A 86 -1.57 1.72 -0.86
CA MET A 86 -0.39 2.13 -0.09
C MET A 86 0.39 0.90 0.33
N ILE A 87 1.68 0.89 0.05
CA ILE A 87 2.61 -0.07 0.63
C ILE A 87 3.23 0.56 1.87
N VAL A 88 3.05 -0.09 3.01
CA VAL A 88 3.52 0.41 4.31
C VAL A 88 4.35 -0.66 5.03
N PRO A 89 5.26 -0.26 5.95
CA PRO A 89 6.07 -1.21 6.72
C PRO A 89 5.20 -2.10 7.61
N ARG A 90 5.76 -3.27 7.96
CA ARG A 90 5.21 -4.11 9.03
C ARG A 90 5.78 -3.69 10.37
N SER A 91 4.91 -3.41 11.34
CA SER A 91 5.30 -2.93 12.66
C SER A 91 6.32 -3.84 13.36
N GLY A 92 6.09 -5.16 13.33
CA GLY A 92 6.98 -6.13 13.98
C GLY A 92 8.38 -6.17 13.36
N LEU A 93 8.48 -6.12 12.03
CA LEU A 93 9.75 -6.14 11.31
C LEU A 93 10.50 -4.81 11.51
N GLY A 94 9.79 -3.69 11.43
CA GLY A 94 10.35 -2.36 11.64
C GLY A 94 10.83 -2.13 13.06
N HIS A 95 10.01 -2.49 14.06
CA HIS A 95 10.35 -2.28 15.47
C HIS A 95 11.49 -3.19 15.97
N LYS A 96 11.42 -4.49 15.64
CA LYS A 96 12.38 -5.47 16.17
C LYS A 96 13.71 -5.49 15.44
N HIS A 97 13.69 -5.27 14.11
CA HIS A 97 14.85 -5.47 13.24
C HIS A 97 15.28 -4.22 12.48
N GLY A 98 14.53 -3.13 12.60
CA GLY A 98 14.82 -1.89 11.88
C GLY A 98 14.57 -1.98 10.37
N ILE A 99 13.86 -3.02 9.88
CA ILE A 99 13.56 -3.16 8.46
C ILE A 99 12.27 -2.42 8.15
N VAL A 100 12.39 -1.37 7.36
CA VAL A 100 11.30 -0.47 6.94
C VAL A 100 11.34 -0.24 5.43
N LEU A 101 10.52 0.68 4.92
CA LEU A 101 10.56 1.05 3.51
C LEU A 101 11.54 2.21 3.28
N GLY A 102 12.38 2.10 2.24
CA GLY A 102 13.34 3.13 1.85
C GLY A 102 12.69 4.41 1.36
N ASN A 103 11.52 4.30 0.77
CA ASN A 103 10.67 5.42 0.35
C ASN A 103 9.59 5.80 1.39
N LEU A 104 9.66 5.26 2.61
CA LEU A 104 8.73 5.43 3.72
C LEU A 104 7.34 4.86 3.45
N VAL A 105 6.70 5.26 2.36
CA VAL A 105 5.40 4.78 1.87
C VAL A 105 5.49 4.60 0.36
N GLY A 106 5.04 3.47 -0.15
CA GLY A 106 4.81 3.27 -1.58
C GLY A 106 3.38 3.68 -1.91
N LEU A 107 3.19 4.68 -2.79
CA LEU A 107 1.89 5.04 -3.32
C LEU A 107 1.73 4.38 -4.69
N ILE A 108 0.64 3.67 -4.89
CA ILE A 108 0.31 2.94 -6.10
C ILE A 108 -0.98 3.52 -6.67
N ASP A 109 -0.87 4.12 -7.83
CA ASP A 109 -1.98 4.74 -8.54
C ASP A 109 -2.97 3.69 -9.07
N SER A 110 -4.21 4.10 -9.31
CA SER A 110 -5.29 3.19 -9.72
C SER A 110 -5.06 2.55 -11.09
N ASP A 111 -4.32 3.20 -11.97
CA ASP A 111 -4.00 2.76 -13.33
C ASP A 111 -2.62 2.09 -13.44
N TYR A 112 -1.84 2.01 -12.36
CA TYR A 112 -0.58 1.28 -12.35
C TYR A 112 -0.83 -0.23 -12.46
N GLN A 113 -0.14 -0.91 -13.38
CA GLN A 113 -0.29 -2.33 -13.66
C GLN A 113 1.04 -3.11 -13.62
N GLY A 114 2.13 -2.45 -13.21
CA GLY A 114 3.43 -3.08 -13.06
C GLY A 114 3.52 -3.94 -11.80
N GLN A 115 4.61 -4.69 -11.69
CA GLN A 115 4.89 -5.46 -10.47
C GLN A 115 5.03 -4.54 -9.27
N LEU A 116 4.40 -4.90 -8.16
CA LEU A 116 4.63 -4.25 -6.88
C LEU A 116 6.03 -4.60 -6.39
N MET A 117 6.84 -3.58 -6.18
CA MET A 117 8.18 -3.69 -5.65
C MET A 117 8.24 -3.06 -4.26
N VAL A 118 9.01 -3.65 -3.36
CA VAL A 118 9.19 -3.14 -2.00
C VAL A 118 10.64 -2.73 -1.81
N SER A 119 10.88 -1.44 -1.59
CA SER A 119 12.20 -0.94 -1.19
C SER A 119 12.41 -1.23 0.29
N CYS A 120 13.06 -2.35 0.62
CA CYS A 120 13.40 -2.69 1.99
C CYS A 120 14.68 -1.96 2.41
N TRP A 121 14.61 -1.18 3.48
CA TRP A 121 15.74 -0.47 4.06
C TRP A 121 16.03 -0.96 5.47
N ASN A 122 17.28 -1.35 5.72
CA ASN A 122 17.75 -1.67 7.05
C ASN A 122 18.25 -0.40 7.75
N ARG A 123 17.42 0.18 8.63
CA ARG A 123 17.79 1.31 9.50
C ARG A 123 18.32 0.86 10.86
N GLY A 124 18.42 -0.45 11.08
CA GLY A 124 18.98 -1.04 12.29
C GLY A 124 20.52 -1.05 12.29
N GLU A 125 21.11 -1.63 13.33
CA GLU A 125 22.57 -1.67 13.54
C GLU A 125 23.20 -3.02 13.16
N ARG A 126 22.37 -4.02 12.81
CA ARG A 126 22.83 -5.38 12.47
C ARG A 126 22.33 -5.76 11.08
N THR A 127 23.13 -6.56 10.39
CA THR A 127 22.68 -7.19 9.13
C THR A 127 21.44 -8.03 9.40
N TYR A 128 20.43 -7.88 8.54
CA TYR A 128 19.22 -8.69 8.56
C TYR A 128 19.17 -9.55 7.31
N THR A 129 19.02 -10.87 7.48
CA THR A 129 18.91 -11.80 6.37
C THR A 129 17.44 -12.01 6.04
N LEU A 130 17.00 -11.42 4.93
CA LEU A 130 15.65 -11.60 4.36
C LEU A 130 15.55 -12.98 3.72
N GLN A 131 14.50 -13.72 4.04
CA GLN A 131 14.25 -15.04 3.47
C GLN A 131 13.28 -14.98 2.29
N PRO A 132 13.41 -15.88 1.29
CA PRO A 132 12.37 -16.07 0.28
C PRO A 132 11.00 -16.32 0.93
N GLY A 133 9.95 -15.66 0.42
CA GLY A 133 8.59 -15.77 0.95
C GLY A 133 8.35 -15.03 2.28
N GLU A 134 9.35 -14.37 2.85
CA GLU A 134 9.17 -13.59 4.07
C GLU A 134 8.22 -12.40 3.84
N ARG A 135 7.39 -12.10 4.83
CA ARG A 135 6.47 -10.94 4.81
C ARG A 135 7.25 -9.66 5.11
N ILE A 136 7.44 -8.81 4.10
CA ILE A 136 8.30 -7.61 4.16
C ILE A 136 7.56 -6.30 4.28
N ALA A 137 6.32 -6.25 3.80
CA ALA A 137 5.48 -5.06 3.80
C ALA A 137 4.00 -5.46 3.88
N GLN A 138 3.11 -4.49 3.86
CA GLN A 138 1.67 -4.69 3.74
C GLN A 138 1.06 -3.70 2.77
N LEU A 139 0.07 -4.16 2.02
CA LEU A 139 -0.72 -3.39 1.06
C LEU A 139 -2.04 -2.98 1.69
N VAL A 140 -2.34 -1.69 1.67
CA VAL A 140 -3.61 -1.11 2.17
C VAL A 140 -4.29 -0.38 1.03
N ILE A 141 -5.57 -0.65 0.79
CA ILE A 141 -6.37 0.11 -0.18
C ILE A 141 -7.03 1.28 0.54
N VAL A 142 -6.89 2.47 -0.03
CA VAL A 142 -7.41 3.72 0.54
C VAL A 142 -8.27 4.48 -0.46
N PRO A 143 -9.30 5.21 -0.01
CA PRO A 143 -10.01 6.15 -0.86
C PRO A 143 -9.14 7.37 -1.14
N VAL A 144 -9.29 7.92 -2.35
CA VAL A 144 -8.57 9.12 -2.82
C VAL A 144 -9.58 10.14 -3.33
N LEU A 145 -9.35 11.39 -2.97
CA LEU A 145 -10.04 12.53 -3.55
C LEU A 145 -9.09 13.25 -4.51
N GLN A 146 -9.46 13.33 -5.78
CA GLN A 146 -8.80 14.20 -6.75
C GLN A 146 -9.41 15.58 -6.71
N VAL A 147 -8.59 16.62 -6.86
CA VAL A 147 -9.02 18.02 -6.79
C VAL A 147 -8.56 18.80 -8.02
N ASP A 148 -9.36 19.76 -8.44
CA ASP A 148 -8.97 20.78 -9.40
C ASP A 148 -8.37 21.97 -8.67
N LEU A 149 -7.16 22.39 -9.09
CA LEU A 149 -6.49 23.55 -8.48
C LEU A 149 -7.14 24.84 -8.97
N GLN A 150 -7.64 25.63 -8.03
CA GLN A 150 -8.15 26.98 -8.28
C GLN A 150 -7.12 28.00 -7.79
N VAL A 151 -6.54 28.73 -8.72
CA VAL A 151 -5.61 29.80 -8.38
C VAL A 151 -6.41 31.02 -7.90
N VAL A 152 -6.06 31.49 -6.71
CA VAL A 152 -6.65 32.69 -6.09
C VAL A 152 -5.52 33.64 -5.67
N ASP A 153 -5.82 34.93 -5.58
CA ASP A 153 -4.82 35.94 -5.15
C ASP A 153 -4.60 35.88 -3.63
N ASP A 154 -5.64 35.53 -2.86
CA ASP A 154 -5.58 35.44 -1.40
C ASP A 154 -6.62 34.43 -0.87
N PHE A 155 -6.47 33.99 0.38
CA PHE A 155 -7.41 33.13 1.06
C PHE A 155 -8.29 33.96 2.02
N GLU A 156 -9.51 33.45 2.28
CA GLU A 156 -10.35 34.01 3.33
C GLU A 156 -9.65 33.91 4.69
N THR A 157 -9.91 34.91 5.55
CA THR A 157 -9.31 34.95 6.89
C THR A 157 -9.71 33.73 7.72
N SER A 158 -8.72 33.07 8.30
CA SER A 158 -8.93 31.96 9.26
C SER A 158 -8.30 32.28 10.61
N LEU A 159 -8.79 31.62 11.69
CA LEU A 159 -8.26 31.81 13.05
C LEU A 159 -6.77 31.42 13.16
N ARG A 160 -6.28 30.51 12.34
CA ARG A 160 -4.87 30.08 12.35
C ARG A 160 -3.99 30.92 11.41
N GLY A 161 -4.54 31.45 10.32
CA GLY A 161 -3.80 32.18 9.30
C GLY A 161 -2.62 31.37 8.76
N ALA A 162 -1.45 32.00 8.64
CA ALA A 162 -0.20 31.39 8.21
C ALA A 162 0.65 30.83 9.38
N GLY A 163 0.13 30.80 10.59
CA GLY A 163 0.82 30.28 11.78
C GLY A 163 0.97 28.76 11.76
N GLY A 164 2.24 28.25 11.86
CA GLY A 164 2.58 26.83 11.96
C GLY A 164 2.97 26.42 13.36
#